data_45521eb81bb213b49e6c25cc36256567
#
_entry.id   45521eb81bb213b49e6c25cc36256567
#
_cell.length_a   1.000
_cell.length_b   1.000
_cell.length_c   1.000
_cell.angle_alpha   90.00
_cell.angle_beta   90.00
_cell.angle_gamma   90.00
#
_symmetry.space_group_name_H-M   'P 1'
#
loop_
_entity.id
_entity.type
_entity.pdbx_description
1 polymer ?
#
loop_
_entity_poly.entity_id
_entity_poly.type
_entity_poly.pdbx_seq_one_letter_code
_entity_poly.pdbx_strand_id
1 'polypeptide(L)'
;AHKPMIIVGQTRSRNSEVTDVIKTIGRKVVTISETLASDVITHFDLMLSRIGKDERYMPDFILFLGDNMVSKRLKKFLRLSHPAESWAISEDREIHDTFMHLTGIIEADYKEALTALAKMINETEGMQDGVSDLDNAEFRHIWHEQIKIIDEKIAAYDPQYSQMSAVKIFEESLADMDYEYHVHYANSSAVRLADIYSDHYVWCNRGVNGIEGSLSTAAGFSVACHDMVFCVIGDLSFFYDQNALWNTNLRGNFRMLLLNNGGGGIFYNLKGLKESNACEKLVAACHMTTAQGICTQNDIGYMSARNAEELRLGIVMLLASDAKRPMLLEVFTDISDDSNALS
;
A
#
# COMPACT_ATOMS: atom_id res chain seq x y z
N ALA A 1 9.01 17.74 -22.29
CA ALA A 1 9.71 17.00 -21.24
C ALA A 1 10.44 15.80 -21.85
N HIS A 2 11.66 15.57 -21.39
CA HIS A 2 12.47 14.43 -21.85
C HIS A 2 12.27 13.21 -20.93
N LYS A 3 11.99 13.46 -19.66
CA LYS A 3 11.80 12.45 -18.61
C LYS A 3 10.48 12.67 -17.85
N PRO A 4 9.33 12.58 -18.53
CA PRO A 4 8.05 12.77 -17.88
C PRO A 4 7.73 11.62 -16.94
N MET A 5 7.12 11.93 -15.79
CA MET A 5 6.64 10.97 -14.82
C MET A 5 5.24 11.32 -14.33
N ILE A 6 4.37 10.34 -14.33
CA ILE A 6 3.03 10.45 -13.74
C ILE A 6 3.03 9.68 -12.41
N ILE A 7 2.48 10.30 -11.40
CA ILE A 7 2.40 9.75 -10.06
C ILE A 7 0.95 9.69 -9.64
N VAL A 8 0.49 8.49 -9.29
CA VAL A 8 -0.88 8.24 -8.85
C VAL A 8 -0.88 7.91 -7.37
N GLY A 9 -1.32 8.87 -6.56
CA GLY A 9 -1.56 8.68 -5.14
C GLY A 9 -2.88 7.96 -4.88
N GLN A 10 -3.29 7.88 -3.61
CA GLN A 10 -4.54 7.25 -3.23
C GLN A 10 -5.72 7.83 -3.99
N THR A 11 -6.52 6.97 -4.63
CA THR A 11 -7.77 7.35 -5.28
C THR A 11 -8.96 7.06 -4.38
N ARG A 12 -10.05 7.83 -4.53
CA ARG A 12 -11.26 7.70 -3.67
C ARG A 12 -12.03 6.41 -3.89
N SER A 13 -11.86 5.78 -5.05
CA SER A 13 -12.48 4.49 -5.37
C SER A 13 -11.73 3.84 -6.53
N ARG A 14 -11.90 2.53 -6.70
CA ARG A 14 -11.50 1.82 -7.91
C ARG A 14 -12.41 2.25 -9.06
N ASN A 15 -12.06 3.31 -9.76
CA ASN A 15 -12.72 3.67 -11.01
C ASN A 15 -12.02 2.94 -12.16
N SER A 16 -12.64 1.88 -12.70
CA SER A 16 -12.08 1.07 -13.77
C SER A 16 -11.71 1.91 -15.01
N GLU A 17 -12.52 2.90 -15.35
CA GLU A 17 -12.28 3.78 -16.50
C GLU A 17 -11.02 4.64 -16.32
N VAL A 18 -10.81 5.21 -15.11
CA VAL A 18 -9.59 5.96 -14.77
C VAL A 18 -8.38 5.03 -14.80
N THR A 19 -8.50 3.83 -14.22
CA THR A 19 -7.44 2.82 -14.21
C THR A 19 -7.03 2.42 -15.64
N ASP A 20 -7.97 2.20 -16.54
CA ASP A 20 -7.69 1.82 -17.93
C ASP A 20 -6.97 2.92 -18.71
N VAL A 21 -7.34 4.19 -18.47
CA VAL A 21 -6.64 5.33 -19.07
C VAL A 21 -5.22 5.44 -18.50
N ILE A 22 -5.04 5.29 -17.19
CA ILE A 22 -3.72 5.29 -16.55
C ILE A 22 -2.83 4.18 -17.14
N LYS A 23 -3.35 2.95 -17.30
CA LYS A 23 -2.62 1.85 -17.95
C LYS A 23 -2.23 2.18 -19.40
N THR A 24 -3.11 2.84 -20.12
CA THR A 24 -2.83 3.26 -21.51
C THR A 24 -1.69 4.27 -21.56
N ILE A 25 -1.71 5.27 -20.69
CA ILE A 25 -0.64 6.27 -20.56
C ILE A 25 0.67 5.62 -20.09
N GLY A 26 0.60 4.69 -19.15
CA GLY A 26 1.75 3.97 -18.58
C GLY A 26 2.56 3.17 -19.63
N ARG A 27 1.98 2.88 -20.79
CA ARG A 27 2.72 2.29 -21.91
C ARG A 27 3.65 3.28 -22.61
N LYS A 28 3.44 4.59 -22.41
CA LYS A 28 4.13 5.68 -23.11
C LYS A 28 4.96 6.57 -22.19
N VAL A 29 4.58 6.66 -20.90
CA VAL A 29 5.19 7.52 -19.90
C VAL A 29 5.44 6.69 -18.64
N VAL A 30 6.55 6.93 -17.92
CA VAL A 30 6.77 6.33 -16.61
C VAL A 30 5.63 6.73 -15.70
N THR A 31 4.82 5.75 -15.32
CA THR A 31 3.65 5.96 -14.45
C THR A 31 3.77 5.04 -13.25
N ILE A 32 3.81 5.63 -12.06
CA ILE A 32 3.97 4.92 -10.80
C ILE A 32 2.75 5.10 -9.91
N SER A 33 2.37 4.04 -9.21
CA SER A 33 1.30 4.07 -8.22
C SER A 33 1.59 3.14 -7.05
N GLU A 34 0.91 3.39 -5.94
CA GLU A 34 0.83 2.44 -4.83
C GLU A 34 -0.42 1.56 -4.99
N THR A 35 -0.51 0.49 -4.22
CA THR A 35 -1.66 -0.43 -4.20
C THR A 35 -2.99 0.26 -3.82
N LEU A 36 -2.92 1.50 -3.36
CA LEU A 36 -4.07 2.37 -3.06
C LEU A 36 -4.71 3.01 -4.30
N ALA A 37 -4.24 2.72 -5.50
CA ALA A 37 -4.70 3.37 -6.71
C ALA A 37 -4.90 2.43 -7.91
N SER A 38 -3.85 1.93 -8.54
CA SER A 38 -3.94 1.18 -9.79
C SER A 38 -2.70 0.31 -10.06
N ASP A 39 -2.79 -0.54 -11.11
CA ASP A 39 -1.81 -1.56 -11.47
C ASP A 39 -0.80 -1.05 -12.53
N VAL A 40 -0.11 0.03 -12.25
CA VAL A 40 1.05 0.47 -13.04
C VAL A 40 2.34 0.08 -12.30
N ILE A 41 3.43 0.80 -12.44
CA ILE A 41 4.65 0.46 -11.69
C ILE A 41 4.40 0.61 -10.18
N THR A 42 4.40 -0.50 -9.43
CA THR A 42 4.05 -0.54 -8.00
C THR A 42 5.25 -0.68 -7.07
N HIS A 43 6.23 -1.53 -7.35
CA HIS A 43 7.35 -1.81 -6.44
C HIS A 43 8.46 -0.74 -6.45
N PHE A 44 8.14 0.47 -6.83
CA PHE A 44 9.10 1.58 -6.94
C PHE A 44 9.76 1.96 -5.59
N ASP A 45 9.10 1.75 -4.44
CA ASP A 45 9.71 2.07 -3.14
C ASP A 45 10.94 1.20 -2.86
N LEU A 46 10.88 -0.09 -3.18
CA LEU A 46 12.02 -1.01 -3.10
C LEU A 46 13.09 -0.65 -4.13
N MET A 47 12.71 -0.33 -5.37
CA MET A 47 13.63 0.15 -6.39
C MET A 47 14.38 1.40 -5.91
N LEU A 48 13.68 2.39 -5.36
CA LEU A 48 14.28 3.62 -4.84
C LEU A 48 15.26 3.38 -3.69
N SER A 49 15.08 2.32 -2.91
CA SER A 49 16.06 1.94 -1.88
C SER A 49 17.41 1.54 -2.49
N ARG A 50 17.38 0.96 -3.69
CA ARG A 50 18.56 0.49 -4.41
C ARG A 50 19.25 1.57 -5.23
N ILE A 51 18.48 2.35 -6.00
CA ILE A 51 19.06 3.39 -6.88
C ILE A 51 19.48 4.66 -6.14
N GLY A 52 18.93 4.89 -4.93
CA GLY A 52 19.30 6.03 -4.09
C GLY A 52 18.98 7.38 -4.74
N LYS A 53 20.01 8.16 -5.07
CA LYS A 53 19.89 9.50 -5.65
C LYS A 53 20.40 9.58 -7.10
N ASP A 54 20.34 8.50 -7.84
CA ASP A 54 20.82 8.46 -9.21
C ASP A 54 19.97 9.34 -10.13
N GLU A 55 20.55 10.40 -10.66
CA GLU A 55 19.89 11.43 -11.48
C GLU A 55 19.34 10.89 -12.81
N ARG A 56 19.79 9.73 -13.26
CA ARG A 56 19.26 9.09 -14.47
C ARG A 56 17.77 8.76 -14.32
N TYR A 57 17.35 8.43 -13.10
CA TYR A 57 15.97 8.07 -12.75
C TYR A 57 15.11 9.26 -12.33
N MET A 58 15.68 10.47 -12.22
CA MET A 58 14.96 11.66 -11.82
C MET A 58 14.18 12.26 -12.99
N PRO A 59 12.88 12.55 -12.79
CA PRO A 59 12.06 13.18 -13.82
C PRO A 59 12.41 14.66 -14.00
N ASP A 60 12.21 15.18 -15.22
CA ASP A 60 12.23 16.62 -15.53
C ASP A 60 10.83 17.25 -15.55
N PHE A 61 9.78 16.41 -15.61
CA PHE A 61 8.38 16.80 -15.52
C PHE A 61 7.62 15.82 -14.64
N ILE A 62 6.80 16.34 -13.73
CA ILE A 62 5.95 15.55 -12.85
C ILE A 62 4.49 15.93 -13.07
N LEU A 63 3.61 14.94 -13.24
CA LEU A 63 2.18 15.09 -13.12
C LEU A 63 1.68 14.22 -11.96
N PHE A 64 1.12 14.84 -10.94
CA PHE A 64 0.57 14.16 -9.78
C PHE A 64 -0.96 14.20 -9.77
N LEU A 65 -1.58 13.09 -9.42
CA LEU A 65 -3.02 12.98 -9.15
C LEU A 65 -3.27 12.06 -7.97
N GLY A 66 -4.44 12.22 -7.35
CA GLY A 66 -4.81 11.47 -6.15
C GLY A 66 -4.32 12.13 -4.87
N ASP A 67 -4.64 11.48 -3.75
CA ASP A 67 -4.37 12.01 -2.42
C ASP A 67 -3.01 11.52 -1.86
N ASN A 68 -3.01 11.05 -0.63
CA ASN A 68 -1.81 10.66 0.11
C ASN A 68 -1.08 9.47 -0.50
N MET A 69 0.23 9.48 -0.36
CA MET A 69 1.12 8.36 -0.69
C MET A 69 1.78 7.79 0.57
N VAL A 70 1.98 6.47 0.58
CA VAL A 70 2.65 5.74 1.67
C VAL A 70 4.16 5.99 1.63
N SER A 71 4.77 5.93 0.43
CA SER A 71 6.22 5.98 0.25
C SER A 71 6.84 7.31 0.66
N LYS A 72 7.61 7.27 1.75
CA LYS A 72 8.46 8.39 2.17
C LYS A 72 9.71 8.53 1.29
N ARG A 73 10.19 7.40 0.70
CA ARG A 73 11.34 7.41 -0.21
C ARG A 73 11.01 8.16 -1.48
N LEU A 74 9.85 7.90 -2.08
CA LEU A 74 9.41 8.61 -3.27
C LEU A 74 9.30 10.11 -3.03
N LYS A 75 8.62 10.52 -1.95
CA LYS A 75 8.52 11.95 -1.59
C LYS A 75 9.91 12.60 -1.48
N LYS A 76 10.85 11.93 -0.84
CA LYS A 76 12.23 12.43 -0.71
C LYS A 76 12.96 12.47 -2.05
N PHE A 77 12.82 11.43 -2.87
CA PHE A 77 13.44 11.32 -4.18
C PHE A 77 12.96 12.44 -5.11
N LEU A 78 11.66 12.65 -5.19
CA LEU A 78 11.06 13.68 -6.03
C LEU A 78 11.38 15.10 -5.55
N ARG A 79 11.49 15.34 -4.25
CA ARG A 79 11.95 16.61 -3.70
C ARG A 79 13.40 16.94 -4.07
N LEU A 80 14.20 15.95 -4.40
CA LEU A 80 15.59 16.10 -4.84
C LEU A 80 15.74 16.18 -6.36
N SER A 81 14.71 15.83 -7.13
CA SER A 81 14.79 15.78 -8.60
C SER A 81 14.80 17.18 -9.24
N HIS A 82 14.31 18.20 -8.55
CA HIS A 82 14.21 19.57 -9.07
C HIS A 82 13.65 19.63 -10.50
N PRO A 83 12.45 19.09 -10.76
CA PRO A 83 11.88 19.06 -12.09
C PRO A 83 11.67 20.50 -12.62
N ALA A 84 11.77 20.69 -13.95
CA ALA A 84 11.50 21.98 -14.57
C ALA A 84 10.03 22.39 -14.39
N GLU A 85 9.12 21.39 -14.43
CA GLU A 85 7.70 21.60 -14.18
C GLU A 85 7.13 20.44 -13.34
N SER A 86 6.24 20.81 -12.42
CA SER A 86 5.49 19.87 -11.57
C SER A 86 4.04 20.32 -11.48
N TRP A 87 3.15 19.50 -12.01
CA TRP A 87 1.73 19.80 -12.10
C TRP A 87 0.92 18.81 -11.27
N ALA A 88 -0.22 19.26 -10.73
CA ALA A 88 -1.20 18.43 -10.06
C ALA A 88 -2.56 18.52 -10.73
N ILE A 89 -3.28 17.41 -10.84
CA ILE A 89 -4.70 17.39 -11.17
C ILE A 89 -5.47 17.43 -9.85
N SER A 90 -6.39 18.40 -9.70
CA SER A 90 -7.20 18.60 -8.50
C SER A 90 -8.69 18.63 -8.87
N GLU A 91 -9.47 17.71 -8.32
CA GLU A 91 -10.93 17.64 -8.52
C GLU A 91 -11.67 18.60 -7.58
N ASP A 92 -11.10 18.93 -6.42
CA ASP A 92 -11.68 19.77 -5.36
C ASP A 92 -11.09 21.18 -5.28
N ARG A 93 -10.16 21.51 -6.18
CA ARG A 93 -9.43 22.79 -6.21
C ARG A 93 -8.51 23.03 -5.02
N GLU A 94 -8.28 22.02 -4.18
CA GLU A 94 -7.30 22.12 -3.12
C GLU A 94 -5.88 22.03 -3.67
N ILE A 95 -4.97 22.80 -3.08
CA ILE A 95 -3.59 22.91 -3.52
C ILE A 95 -2.69 22.17 -2.52
N HIS A 96 -2.12 21.05 -2.96
CA HIS A 96 -1.19 20.27 -2.16
C HIS A 96 0.16 20.14 -2.87
N ASP A 97 1.17 20.89 -2.40
CA ASP A 97 2.54 20.77 -2.91
C ASP A 97 3.29 19.62 -2.21
N THR A 98 2.92 18.40 -2.53
CA THR A 98 3.47 17.18 -1.91
C THR A 98 4.98 17.04 -2.13
N PHE A 99 5.48 17.49 -3.28
CA PHE A 99 6.89 17.34 -3.66
C PHE A 99 7.72 18.63 -3.54
N MET A 100 7.13 19.72 -3.11
CA MET A 100 7.76 21.03 -2.90
C MET A 100 8.30 21.67 -4.19
N HIS A 101 7.67 21.42 -5.34
CA HIS A 101 8.05 21.92 -6.66
C HIS A 101 6.84 22.23 -7.54
N LEU A 102 5.64 22.40 -6.96
CA LEU A 102 4.43 22.61 -7.72
C LEU A 102 4.49 23.90 -8.53
N THR A 103 4.34 23.80 -9.86
CA THR A 103 4.36 24.92 -10.81
C THR A 103 3.00 25.18 -11.47
N GLY A 104 2.10 24.18 -11.48
CA GLY A 104 0.79 24.32 -12.09
C GLY A 104 -0.25 23.35 -11.54
N ILE A 105 -1.54 23.72 -11.74
CA ILE A 105 -2.69 22.92 -11.34
C ILE A 105 -3.63 22.79 -12.53
N ILE A 106 -4.17 21.59 -12.73
CA ILE A 106 -5.25 21.29 -13.65
C ILE A 106 -6.50 21.05 -12.80
N GLU A 107 -7.43 22.00 -12.81
CA GLU A 107 -8.73 21.87 -12.14
C GLU A 107 -9.68 21.09 -13.05
N ALA A 108 -9.74 19.79 -12.90
CA ALA A 108 -10.57 18.89 -13.70
C ALA A 108 -10.83 17.55 -12.98
N ASP A 109 -11.86 16.85 -13.41
CA ASP A 109 -12.07 15.44 -13.10
C ASP A 109 -10.89 14.60 -13.63
N TYR A 110 -10.46 13.59 -12.86
CA TYR A 110 -9.31 12.76 -13.24
C TYR A 110 -9.50 12.04 -14.57
N LYS A 111 -10.70 11.50 -14.84
CA LYS A 111 -11.00 10.80 -16.09
C LYS A 111 -10.91 11.77 -17.28
N GLU A 112 -11.50 12.96 -17.15
CA GLU A 112 -11.47 13.98 -18.20
C GLU A 112 -10.05 14.42 -18.53
N ALA A 113 -9.28 14.81 -17.51
CA ALA A 113 -7.90 15.26 -17.67
C ALA A 113 -6.99 14.17 -18.25
N LEU A 114 -7.06 12.94 -17.73
CA LEU A 114 -6.25 11.82 -18.21
C LEU A 114 -6.64 11.38 -19.63
N THR A 115 -7.93 11.41 -19.98
CA THR A 115 -8.39 11.09 -21.33
C THR A 115 -7.85 12.11 -22.36
N ALA A 116 -7.89 13.39 -22.00
CA ALA A 116 -7.31 14.44 -22.84
C ALA A 116 -5.79 14.27 -22.98
N LEU A 117 -5.09 13.95 -21.89
CA LEU A 117 -3.65 13.67 -21.92
C LEU A 117 -3.32 12.46 -22.78
N ALA A 118 -4.04 11.35 -22.64
CA ALA A 118 -3.84 10.14 -23.45
C ALA A 118 -4.02 10.42 -24.94
N LYS A 119 -5.02 11.24 -25.30
CA LYS A 119 -5.25 11.67 -26.68
C LYS A 119 -4.06 12.49 -27.19
N MET A 120 -3.60 13.48 -26.44
CA MET A 120 -2.45 14.30 -26.82
C MET A 120 -1.17 13.47 -27.03
N ILE A 121 -0.89 12.53 -26.13
CA ILE A 121 0.26 11.63 -26.23
C ILE A 121 0.19 10.78 -27.54
N ASN A 122 -0.98 10.29 -27.89
CA ASN A 122 -1.16 9.49 -29.10
C ASN A 122 -1.06 10.34 -30.39
N GLU A 123 -1.50 11.59 -30.36
CA GLU A 123 -1.44 12.51 -31.51
C GLU A 123 0.00 13.00 -31.80
N THR A 124 0.84 13.09 -30.77
CA THR A 124 2.24 13.53 -30.90
C THR A 124 3.14 12.44 -31.52
N GLU A 125 2.77 11.18 -31.50
CA GLU A 125 3.53 10.09 -32.16
C GLU A 125 3.69 10.23 -33.67
N GLY A 126 2.94 11.13 -34.30
CA GLY A 126 3.05 11.41 -35.75
C GLY A 126 3.90 12.65 -36.09
N MET A 127 4.34 13.42 -35.12
CA MET A 127 5.13 14.63 -35.31
C MET A 127 6.61 14.33 -35.04
N GLN A 128 7.42 14.37 -36.10
CA GLN A 128 8.88 14.16 -36.09
C GLN A 128 9.59 15.34 -35.37
N ASP A 129 9.69 15.28 -34.04
CA ASP A 129 10.75 15.94 -33.30
C ASP A 129 11.56 14.86 -32.58
N GLY A 130 12.45 14.22 -33.32
CA GLY A 130 13.06 12.94 -32.99
C GLY A 130 14.03 12.89 -31.81
N VAL A 131 14.18 13.96 -31.00
CA VAL A 131 15.08 13.96 -29.81
C VAL A 131 14.29 13.68 -28.52
N SER A 132 13.08 14.20 -28.40
CA SER A 132 12.27 14.06 -27.16
C SER A 132 11.72 12.62 -26.96
N ASP A 133 11.45 11.92 -28.06
CA ASP A 133 10.94 10.53 -28.01
C ASP A 133 12.01 9.52 -27.60
N LEU A 134 13.27 9.74 -27.98
CA LEU A 134 14.37 8.86 -27.62
C LEU A 134 14.70 8.94 -26.13
N ASP A 135 14.74 10.15 -25.55
CA ASP A 135 15.04 10.36 -24.14
C ASP A 135 13.93 9.79 -23.24
N ASN A 136 12.67 9.97 -23.61
CA ASN A 136 11.55 9.35 -22.90
C ASN A 136 11.57 7.83 -23.01
N ALA A 137 11.92 7.28 -24.17
CA ALA A 137 12.04 5.83 -24.36
C ALA A 137 13.15 5.23 -23.50
N GLU A 138 14.31 5.90 -23.41
CA GLU A 138 15.41 5.50 -22.54
C GLU A 138 15.02 5.61 -21.06
N PHE A 139 14.39 6.72 -20.66
CA PHE A 139 13.92 6.92 -19.30
C PHE A 139 12.94 5.84 -18.86
N ARG A 140 11.96 5.48 -19.69
CA ARG A 140 11.05 4.36 -19.45
C ARG A 140 11.79 3.03 -19.36
N HIS A 141 12.72 2.79 -20.28
CA HIS A 141 13.47 1.54 -20.35
C HIS A 141 14.24 1.30 -19.05
N ILE A 142 15.00 2.28 -18.55
CA ILE A 142 15.77 2.12 -17.30
C ILE A 142 14.88 1.90 -16.08
N TRP A 143 13.69 2.54 -16.02
CA TRP A 143 12.72 2.30 -14.96
C TRP A 143 12.17 0.88 -15.03
N HIS A 144 11.70 0.43 -16.19
CA HIS A 144 11.14 -0.92 -16.34
C HIS A 144 12.15 -2.03 -16.07
N GLU A 145 13.38 -1.87 -16.52
CA GLU A 145 14.45 -2.84 -16.22
C GLU A 145 14.73 -2.97 -14.72
N GLN A 146 14.76 -1.86 -13.99
CA GLN A 146 14.96 -1.92 -12.54
C GLN A 146 13.75 -2.51 -11.81
N ILE A 147 12.53 -2.16 -12.21
CA ILE A 147 11.30 -2.73 -11.63
C ILE A 147 11.27 -4.24 -11.87
N LYS A 148 11.57 -4.70 -13.09
CA LYS A 148 11.65 -6.13 -13.40
C LYS A 148 12.61 -6.88 -12.48
N ILE A 149 13.79 -6.31 -12.22
CA ILE A 149 14.76 -6.89 -11.26
C ILE A 149 14.17 -6.98 -9.85
N ILE A 150 13.39 -5.99 -9.43
CA ILE A 150 12.74 -5.98 -8.11
C ILE A 150 11.64 -7.03 -8.07
N ASP A 151 10.78 -7.10 -9.08
CA ASP A 151 9.71 -8.08 -9.19
C ASP A 151 10.24 -9.52 -9.14
N GLU A 152 11.30 -9.82 -9.88
CA GLU A 152 11.98 -11.12 -9.83
C GLU A 152 12.52 -11.44 -8.43
N LYS A 153 13.04 -10.44 -7.72
CA LYS A 153 13.52 -10.63 -6.35
C LYS A 153 12.39 -10.86 -5.34
N ILE A 154 11.30 -10.11 -5.45
CA ILE A 154 10.11 -10.29 -4.59
C ILE A 154 9.55 -11.70 -4.79
N ALA A 155 9.39 -12.13 -6.04
CA ALA A 155 8.89 -13.45 -6.38
C ALA A 155 9.78 -14.60 -5.85
N ALA A 156 11.11 -14.41 -5.89
CA ALA A 156 12.07 -15.40 -5.42
C ALA A 156 12.31 -15.37 -3.90
N TYR A 157 11.90 -14.30 -3.22
CA TYR A 157 12.17 -14.12 -1.80
C TYR A 157 11.16 -14.92 -0.95
N ASP A 158 11.68 -15.84 -0.15
CA ASP A 158 10.90 -16.59 0.84
C ASP A 158 11.27 -16.11 2.25
N PRO A 159 10.51 -15.17 2.82
CA PRO A 159 10.81 -14.63 4.14
C PRO A 159 10.63 -15.67 5.22
N GLN A 160 11.54 -15.70 6.20
CA GLN A 160 11.35 -16.47 7.42
C GLN A 160 10.06 -16.03 8.12
N TYR A 161 9.56 -16.87 9.03
CA TYR A 161 8.34 -16.59 9.78
C TYR A 161 8.38 -15.18 10.43
N SER A 162 7.48 -14.32 9.99
CA SER A 162 7.43 -12.89 10.29
C SER A 162 6.10 -12.30 9.82
N GLN A 163 5.82 -11.03 10.15
CA GLN A 163 4.68 -10.31 9.55
C GLN A 163 4.76 -10.29 8.01
N MET A 164 5.96 -10.23 7.46
CA MET A 164 6.17 -10.26 6.01
C MET A 164 5.75 -11.60 5.39
N SER A 165 6.13 -12.73 6.00
CA SER A 165 5.66 -14.05 5.55
C SER A 165 4.16 -14.22 5.71
N ALA A 166 3.58 -13.65 6.78
CA ALA A 166 2.14 -13.71 7.02
C ALA A 166 1.34 -13.00 5.93
N VAL A 167 1.75 -11.79 5.54
CA VAL A 167 1.09 -11.04 4.46
C VAL A 167 1.33 -11.71 3.11
N LYS A 168 2.55 -12.18 2.81
CA LYS A 168 2.83 -12.90 1.57
C LYS A 168 1.93 -14.12 1.41
N ILE A 169 1.85 -14.99 2.42
CA ILE A 169 1.01 -16.21 2.36
C ILE A 169 -0.48 -15.84 2.25
N PHE A 170 -0.92 -14.78 2.95
CA PHE A 170 -2.30 -14.30 2.87
C PHE A 170 -2.65 -13.84 1.46
N GLU A 171 -1.84 -12.97 0.85
CA GLU A 171 -2.09 -12.44 -0.50
C GLU A 171 -2.01 -13.53 -1.59
N GLU A 172 -1.01 -14.41 -1.52
CA GLU A 172 -0.89 -15.56 -2.43
C GLU A 172 -2.12 -16.48 -2.33
N SER A 173 -2.61 -16.75 -1.10
CA SER A 173 -3.80 -17.58 -0.90
C SER A 173 -5.10 -16.87 -1.30
N LEU A 174 -5.17 -15.54 -1.14
CA LEU A 174 -6.32 -14.74 -1.50
C LEU A 174 -6.51 -14.65 -3.03
N ALA A 175 -5.41 -14.62 -3.78
CA ALA A 175 -5.43 -14.59 -5.24
C ALA A 175 -6.08 -15.84 -5.87
N ASP A 176 -6.11 -16.96 -5.14
CA ASP A 176 -6.73 -18.23 -5.57
C ASP A 176 -8.25 -18.30 -5.27
N MET A 177 -8.82 -17.29 -4.61
CA MET A 177 -10.24 -17.31 -4.23
C MET A 177 -11.15 -16.90 -5.38
N ASP A 178 -12.32 -17.55 -5.47
CA ASP A 178 -13.33 -17.38 -6.53
C ASP A 178 -14.50 -16.47 -6.12
N TYR A 179 -14.41 -15.77 -4.99
CA TYR A 179 -15.42 -14.83 -4.49
C TYR A 179 -14.94 -13.39 -4.53
N GLU A 180 -15.88 -12.43 -4.58
CA GLU A 180 -15.57 -11.00 -4.49
C GLU A 180 -15.12 -10.63 -3.07
N TYR A 181 -14.07 -9.82 -3.00
CA TYR A 181 -13.49 -9.40 -1.72
C TYR A 181 -12.94 -7.97 -1.72
N HIS A 182 -12.83 -7.43 -0.52
CA HIS A 182 -12.20 -6.15 -0.24
C HIS A 182 -11.18 -6.32 0.88
N VAL A 183 -9.99 -5.74 0.72
CA VAL A 183 -8.94 -5.80 1.73
C VAL A 183 -8.63 -4.41 2.26
N HIS A 184 -8.78 -4.26 3.57
CA HIS A 184 -8.39 -3.07 4.31
C HIS A 184 -7.07 -3.33 5.00
N TYR A 185 -6.08 -2.49 4.74
CA TYR A 185 -4.80 -2.52 5.45
C TYR A 185 -4.71 -1.32 6.40
N ALA A 186 -4.37 -1.60 7.66
CA ALA A 186 -4.09 -0.54 8.62
C ALA A 186 -2.79 0.18 8.28
N ASN A 187 -2.65 1.40 8.77
CA ASN A 187 -1.44 2.19 8.64
C ASN A 187 -0.21 1.50 9.28
N SER A 188 0.96 2.08 9.06
CA SER A 188 2.27 1.62 9.54
C SER A 188 2.82 0.43 8.74
N SER A 189 3.19 -0.69 9.37
CA SER A 189 3.82 -1.84 8.71
C SER A 189 2.85 -2.54 7.76
N ALA A 190 1.59 -2.71 8.15
CA ALA A 190 0.62 -3.47 7.38
C ALA A 190 0.47 -2.95 5.94
N VAL A 191 0.18 -1.66 5.73
CA VAL A 191 0.03 -1.11 4.37
C VAL A 191 1.34 -1.12 3.56
N ARG A 192 2.50 -1.11 4.22
CA ARG A 192 3.79 -1.22 3.52
C ARG A 192 4.07 -2.62 3.02
N LEU A 193 3.57 -3.63 3.72
CA LEU A 193 3.62 -5.02 3.27
C LEU A 193 2.62 -5.26 2.12
N ALA A 194 1.47 -4.57 2.15
CA ALA A 194 0.56 -4.54 1.01
C ALA A 194 1.25 -4.00 -0.26
N ASP A 195 1.99 -2.90 -0.17
CA ASP A 195 2.75 -2.34 -1.30
C ASP A 195 3.79 -3.31 -1.89
N ILE A 196 4.12 -4.39 -1.19
CA ILE A 196 5.05 -5.43 -1.67
C ILE A 196 4.31 -6.63 -2.28
N TYR A 197 3.17 -7.01 -1.72
CA TYR A 197 2.55 -8.30 -2.02
C TYR A 197 1.15 -8.22 -2.61
N SER A 198 0.44 -7.09 -2.46
CA SER A 198 -0.92 -6.97 -3.00
C SER A 198 -0.91 -6.53 -4.46
N ASP A 199 -1.62 -7.25 -5.32
CA ASP A 199 -1.83 -6.95 -6.74
C ASP A 199 -3.25 -6.41 -7.04
N HIS A 200 -4.03 -6.15 -6.00
CA HIS A 200 -5.39 -5.61 -6.05
C HIS A 200 -5.49 -4.25 -5.34
N TYR A 201 -6.64 -3.58 -5.49
CA TYR A 201 -6.90 -2.33 -4.78
C TYR A 201 -6.98 -2.55 -3.27
N VAL A 202 -6.24 -1.76 -2.51
CA VAL A 202 -6.15 -1.81 -1.05
C VAL A 202 -6.83 -0.60 -0.43
N TRP A 203 -7.76 -0.83 0.50
CA TRP A 203 -8.36 0.22 1.30
C TRP A 203 -7.48 0.56 2.50
N CYS A 204 -7.22 1.84 2.72
CA CYS A 204 -6.40 2.31 3.84
C CYS A 204 -6.80 3.72 4.29
N ASN A 205 -6.83 3.95 5.59
CA ASN A 205 -7.11 5.26 6.18
C ASN A 205 -5.86 6.16 6.11
N ARG A 206 -5.64 6.84 4.98
CA ARG A 206 -4.43 7.64 4.75
C ARG A 206 -4.57 9.14 5.00
N GLY A 207 -5.77 9.64 5.30
CA GLY A 207 -5.99 11.08 5.50
C GLY A 207 -5.11 11.68 6.59
N VAL A 208 -5.02 11.05 7.76
CA VAL A 208 -4.24 11.53 8.92
C VAL A 208 -2.99 10.70 9.21
N ASN A 209 -2.87 9.53 8.64
CA ASN A 209 -1.79 8.54 8.90
C ASN A 209 -1.74 8.01 10.35
N GLY A 210 -2.84 8.15 11.11
CA GLY A 210 -2.99 7.56 12.44
C GLY A 210 -3.10 6.03 12.37
N ILE A 211 -2.88 5.37 13.49
CA ILE A 211 -3.03 3.90 13.61
C ILE A 211 -4.40 3.51 14.16
N GLU A 212 -5.17 4.45 14.67
CA GLU A 212 -6.55 4.28 15.12
C GLU A 212 -7.55 4.34 13.97
N GLY A 213 -8.77 3.82 14.17
CA GLY A 213 -9.90 3.91 13.26
C GLY A 213 -9.88 2.93 12.06
N SER A 214 -8.80 2.19 11.84
CA SER A 214 -8.69 1.27 10.70
C SER A 214 -9.63 0.07 10.85
N LEU A 215 -9.74 -0.48 12.06
CA LEU A 215 -10.63 -1.60 12.36
C LEU A 215 -12.10 -1.19 12.24
N SER A 216 -12.45 -0.02 12.80
CA SER A 216 -13.80 0.55 12.71
C SER A 216 -14.23 0.81 11.26
N THR A 217 -13.31 1.30 10.42
CA THR A 217 -13.59 1.52 9.00
C THR A 217 -13.86 0.21 8.27
N ALA A 218 -13.02 -0.80 8.44
CA ALA A 218 -13.20 -2.12 7.83
C ALA A 218 -14.47 -2.81 8.35
N ALA A 219 -14.73 -2.74 9.66
CA ALA A 219 -15.94 -3.27 10.27
C ALA A 219 -17.21 -2.61 9.71
N GLY A 220 -17.23 -1.27 9.63
CA GLY A 220 -18.34 -0.52 9.03
C GLY A 220 -18.56 -0.87 7.55
N PHE A 221 -17.47 -1.01 6.79
CA PHE A 221 -17.54 -1.43 5.39
C PHE A 221 -18.14 -2.83 5.25
N SER A 222 -17.77 -3.79 6.10
CA SER A 222 -18.31 -5.16 6.08
C SER A 222 -19.82 -5.25 6.40
N VAL A 223 -20.34 -4.29 7.16
CA VAL A 223 -21.79 -4.18 7.41
C VAL A 223 -22.52 -3.65 6.19
N ALA A 224 -21.88 -2.77 5.41
CA ALA A 224 -22.48 -2.08 4.26
C ALA A 224 -22.44 -2.92 2.96
N CYS A 225 -21.61 -3.98 2.87
CA CYS A 225 -21.53 -4.85 1.71
C CYS A 225 -21.79 -6.32 2.05
N HIS A 226 -21.94 -7.16 1.01
CA HIS A 226 -22.12 -8.61 1.14
C HIS A 226 -20.84 -9.40 0.81
N ASP A 227 -19.88 -8.76 0.16
CA ASP A 227 -18.62 -9.37 -0.22
C ASP A 227 -17.75 -9.66 1.00
N MET A 228 -16.74 -10.50 0.84
CA MET A 228 -15.80 -10.78 1.91
C MET A 228 -14.96 -9.53 2.20
N VAL A 229 -14.80 -9.18 3.46
CA VAL A 229 -14.01 -8.02 3.90
C VAL A 229 -12.91 -8.48 4.84
N PHE A 230 -11.68 -8.29 4.41
CA PHE A 230 -10.50 -8.59 5.18
C PHE A 230 -9.92 -7.31 5.79
N CYS A 231 -9.47 -7.38 7.03
CA CYS A 231 -8.75 -6.32 7.72
C CYS A 231 -7.38 -6.85 8.17
N VAL A 232 -6.32 -6.43 7.51
CA VAL A 232 -4.94 -6.72 7.91
C VAL A 232 -4.44 -5.57 8.80
N ILE A 233 -4.16 -5.86 10.06
CA ILE A 233 -3.98 -4.85 11.09
C ILE A 233 -2.87 -5.24 12.08
N GLY A 234 -2.05 -4.27 12.48
CA GLY A 234 -1.09 -4.44 13.57
C GLY A 234 -1.76 -4.38 14.95
N ASP A 235 -1.09 -4.94 15.94
CA ASP A 235 -1.56 -5.08 17.33
C ASP A 235 -1.97 -3.75 17.99
N LEU A 236 -1.12 -2.74 17.95
CA LEU A 236 -1.44 -1.44 18.55
C LEU A 236 -2.66 -0.80 17.87
N SER A 237 -2.74 -0.88 16.54
CA SER A 237 -3.89 -0.38 15.78
C SER A 237 -5.18 -1.10 16.16
N PHE A 238 -5.11 -2.42 16.31
CA PHE A 238 -6.22 -3.26 16.75
C PHE A 238 -6.70 -2.89 18.16
N PHE A 239 -5.77 -2.83 19.14
CA PHE A 239 -6.13 -2.55 20.52
C PHE A 239 -6.63 -1.13 20.74
N TYR A 240 -6.15 -0.14 19.98
CA TYR A 240 -6.69 1.23 20.03
C TYR A 240 -8.11 1.35 19.48
N ASP A 241 -8.55 0.44 18.62
CA ASP A 241 -9.83 0.50 17.91
C ASP A 241 -10.73 -0.73 18.19
N GLN A 242 -10.41 -1.54 19.19
CA GLN A 242 -11.11 -2.78 19.54
C GLN A 242 -12.62 -2.61 19.83
N ASN A 243 -13.03 -1.40 20.17
CA ASN A 243 -14.43 -1.06 20.39
C ASN A 243 -15.32 -1.21 19.15
N ALA A 244 -14.73 -1.30 17.95
CA ALA A 244 -15.48 -1.64 16.72
C ALA A 244 -16.15 -3.02 16.81
N LEU A 245 -15.62 -3.93 17.63
CA LEU A 245 -16.01 -5.35 17.65
C LEU A 245 -17.23 -5.69 18.51
N TRP A 246 -17.70 -4.79 19.35
CA TRP A 246 -18.95 -4.98 20.11
C TRP A 246 -20.20 -4.79 19.28
N ASN A 247 -20.05 -4.42 18.00
CA ASN A 247 -21.13 -4.22 17.07
C ASN A 247 -21.78 -5.55 16.68
N THR A 248 -23.02 -5.75 17.09
CA THR A 248 -23.80 -6.99 16.84
C THR A 248 -24.24 -7.19 15.39
N ASN A 249 -23.99 -6.23 14.50
CA ASN A 249 -24.27 -6.36 13.07
C ASN A 249 -23.12 -6.97 12.25
N LEU A 250 -21.97 -7.21 12.89
CA LEU A 250 -20.86 -7.90 12.22
C LEU A 250 -21.25 -9.34 11.89
N ARG A 251 -20.88 -9.77 10.68
CA ARG A 251 -21.27 -11.09 10.12
C ARG A 251 -20.03 -11.89 9.72
N GLY A 252 -20.30 -13.10 9.24
CA GLY A 252 -19.24 -14.00 8.78
C GLY A 252 -18.45 -13.51 7.57
N ASN A 253 -18.85 -12.45 6.89
CA ASN A 253 -18.05 -11.84 5.84
C ASN A 253 -16.92 -10.95 6.35
N PHE A 254 -16.82 -10.67 7.65
CA PHE A 254 -15.73 -9.88 8.24
C PHE A 254 -14.61 -10.77 8.78
N ARG A 255 -13.41 -10.58 8.27
CA ARG A 255 -12.22 -11.35 8.57
C ARG A 255 -11.06 -10.46 9.01
N MET A 256 -10.33 -10.86 10.03
CA MET A 256 -9.21 -10.06 10.56
C MET A 256 -7.93 -10.90 10.59
N LEU A 257 -6.88 -10.40 9.95
CA LEU A 257 -5.50 -10.89 10.09
C LEU A 257 -4.77 -9.91 11.01
N LEU A 258 -4.59 -10.31 12.27
CA LEU A 258 -3.93 -9.50 13.28
C LEU A 258 -2.44 -9.86 13.35
N LEU A 259 -1.59 -8.90 13.02
CA LEU A 259 -0.15 -8.99 13.07
C LEU A 259 0.34 -8.50 14.44
N ASN A 260 0.61 -9.43 15.37
CA ASN A 260 0.97 -9.11 16.76
C ASN A 260 2.45 -9.45 17.02
N ASN A 261 3.29 -8.43 17.05
CA ASN A 261 4.68 -8.54 17.47
C ASN A 261 4.96 -7.90 18.84
N GLY A 262 3.91 -7.54 19.57
CA GLY A 262 4.00 -7.00 20.91
C GLY A 262 4.39 -5.53 20.99
N GLY A 263 4.24 -4.73 19.91
CA GLY A 263 4.53 -3.31 19.95
C GLY A 263 4.78 -2.62 18.60
N GLY A 264 5.25 -1.39 18.65
CA GLY A 264 5.54 -0.56 17.50
C GLY A 264 6.88 -0.87 16.82
N GLY A 265 6.97 -1.98 16.08
CA GLY A 265 8.20 -2.45 15.42
C GLY A 265 8.87 -1.42 14.52
N ILE A 266 8.11 -0.52 13.90
CA ILE A 266 8.64 0.55 13.03
C ILE A 266 9.67 1.45 13.75
N PHE A 267 9.56 1.62 15.05
CA PHE A 267 10.44 2.50 15.83
C PHE A 267 11.84 1.91 15.99
N TYR A 268 11.99 0.59 15.90
CA TYR A 268 13.30 -0.08 15.96
C TYR A 268 14.14 0.15 14.71
N ASN A 269 13.54 0.62 13.61
CA ASN A 269 14.25 0.97 12.39
C ASN A 269 14.69 2.46 12.35
N LEU A 270 14.38 3.25 13.37
CA LEU A 270 14.78 4.65 13.44
C LEU A 270 16.17 4.79 14.10
N LYS A 271 17.11 5.36 13.33
CA LYS A 271 18.48 5.62 13.78
C LYS A 271 18.49 6.43 15.08
N GLY A 272 19.25 5.99 16.08
CA GLY A 272 19.38 6.64 17.38
C GLY A 272 18.25 6.30 18.37
N LEU A 273 17.07 5.92 17.91
CA LEU A 273 15.97 5.52 18.81
C LEU A 273 16.13 4.07 19.27
N LYS A 274 16.54 3.16 18.39
CA LYS A 274 16.82 1.75 18.73
C LYS A 274 17.84 1.60 19.85
N GLU A 275 18.80 2.51 19.91
CA GLU A 275 19.88 2.52 20.92
C GLU A 275 19.45 3.17 22.24
N SER A 276 18.26 3.75 22.29
CA SER A 276 17.73 4.43 23.46
C SER A 276 16.90 3.50 24.34
N ASN A 277 17.16 3.51 25.65
CA ASN A 277 16.32 2.83 26.65
C ASN A 277 14.85 3.29 26.65
N ALA A 278 14.57 4.44 26.01
CA ALA A 278 13.21 4.95 25.85
C ALA A 278 12.44 4.26 24.74
N CYS A 279 13.11 3.62 23.78
CA CYS A 279 12.47 2.97 22.63
C CYS A 279 11.45 1.93 23.12
N GLU A 280 11.91 0.92 23.81
CA GLU A 280 11.07 -0.18 24.30
C GLU A 280 10.06 0.28 25.35
N LYS A 281 10.50 1.07 26.33
CA LYS A 281 9.68 1.44 27.47
C LYS A 281 8.60 2.47 27.20
N LEU A 282 8.82 3.39 26.26
CA LEU A 282 7.96 4.55 26.08
C LEU A 282 7.43 4.72 24.65
N VAL A 283 8.29 4.48 23.62
CA VAL A 283 7.94 4.82 22.24
C VAL A 283 7.27 3.66 21.51
N ALA A 284 7.81 2.45 21.65
CA ALA A 284 7.30 1.27 20.98
C ALA A 284 6.01 0.71 21.61
N ALA A 285 5.61 1.22 22.78
CA ALA A 285 4.41 0.77 23.51
C ALA A 285 4.33 -0.76 23.61
N CYS A 286 5.43 -1.39 24.02
CA CYS A 286 5.54 -2.84 24.10
C CYS A 286 4.53 -3.45 25.08
N HIS A 287 3.93 -4.59 24.69
CA HIS A 287 2.88 -5.26 25.46
C HIS A 287 2.92 -6.79 25.25
N MET A 288 2.16 -7.49 26.07
CA MET A 288 1.94 -8.95 25.97
C MET A 288 0.44 -9.29 25.80
N THR A 289 -0.34 -8.34 25.30
CA THR A 289 -1.79 -8.46 25.17
C THR A 289 -2.12 -9.33 23.96
N THR A 290 -3.19 -10.12 24.06
CA THR A 290 -3.74 -10.94 22.97
C THR A 290 -5.19 -10.57 22.69
N ALA A 291 -5.65 -10.81 21.47
CA ALA A 291 -7.03 -10.55 21.07
C ALA A 291 -8.03 -11.61 21.56
N GLN A 292 -7.57 -12.75 22.12
CA GLN A 292 -8.41 -13.89 22.46
C GLN A 292 -9.58 -13.52 23.38
N GLY A 293 -9.33 -12.75 24.44
CA GLY A 293 -10.38 -12.32 25.38
C GLY A 293 -11.43 -11.44 24.73
N ILE A 294 -11.00 -10.52 23.86
CA ILE A 294 -11.88 -9.62 23.10
C ILE A 294 -12.76 -10.42 22.14
N CYS A 295 -12.18 -11.38 21.41
CA CYS A 295 -12.90 -12.25 20.51
C CYS A 295 -13.95 -13.09 21.22
N THR A 296 -13.60 -13.69 22.36
CA THR A 296 -14.52 -14.48 23.19
C THR A 296 -15.71 -13.64 23.69
N GLN A 297 -15.47 -12.41 24.12
CA GLN A 297 -16.48 -11.50 24.63
C GLN A 297 -17.48 -11.06 23.55
N ASN A 298 -17.05 -10.98 22.31
CA ASN A 298 -17.83 -10.40 21.20
C ASN A 298 -18.29 -11.45 20.17
N ASP A 299 -18.27 -12.73 20.51
CA ASP A 299 -18.66 -13.86 19.63
C ASP A 299 -17.90 -13.87 18.28
N ILE A 300 -16.61 -13.61 18.30
CA ILE A 300 -15.70 -13.66 17.17
C ILE A 300 -14.94 -14.98 17.21
N GLY A 301 -14.90 -15.71 16.08
CA GLY A 301 -14.05 -16.89 15.98
C GLY A 301 -12.58 -16.52 16.09
N TYR A 302 -11.85 -17.16 16.99
CA TYR A 302 -10.44 -16.86 17.24
C TYR A 302 -9.54 -18.03 16.86
N MET A 303 -8.48 -17.70 16.16
CA MET A 303 -7.37 -18.59 15.82
C MET A 303 -6.05 -17.88 16.12
N SER A 304 -5.00 -18.63 16.36
CA SER A 304 -3.65 -18.07 16.53
C SER A 304 -2.60 -18.87 15.78
N ALA A 305 -1.52 -18.22 15.38
CA ALA A 305 -0.37 -18.83 14.75
C ALA A 305 0.93 -18.32 15.38
N ARG A 306 1.89 -19.25 15.63
CA ARG A 306 3.21 -18.96 16.19
C ARG A 306 4.35 -19.55 15.36
N ASN A 307 4.02 -20.17 14.24
CA ASN A 307 4.95 -20.74 13.27
C ASN A 307 4.30 -20.81 11.89
N ALA A 308 5.11 -21.14 10.89
CA ALA A 308 4.67 -21.14 9.49
C ALA A 308 3.58 -22.19 9.19
N GLU A 309 3.57 -23.33 9.89
CA GLU A 309 2.55 -24.37 9.67
C GLU A 309 1.19 -23.92 10.21
N GLU A 310 1.16 -23.43 11.45
CA GLU A 310 -0.06 -22.87 12.05
C GLU A 310 -0.60 -21.68 11.25
N LEU A 311 0.30 -20.83 10.72
CA LEU A 311 -0.06 -19.69 9.88
C LEU A 311 -0.78 -20.14 8.59
N ARG A 312 -0.22 -21.12 7.85
CA ARG A 312 -0.84 -21.65 6.63
C ARG A 312 -2.22 -22.24 6.90
N LEU A 313 -2.36 -23.03 7.95
CA LEU A 313 -3.65 -23.60 8.36
C LEU A 313 -4.63 -22.50 8.78
N GLY A 314 -4.18 -21.53 9.55
CA GLY A 314 -4.99 -20.38 9.99
C GLY A 314 -5.50 -19.54 8.82
N ILE A 315 -4.66 -19.31 7.80
CA ILE A 315 -5.06 -18.56 6.59
C ILE A 315 -6.11 -19.33 5.79
N VAL A 316 -5.94 -20.63 5.58
CA VAL A 316 -6.97 -21.46 4.91
C VAL A 316 -8.32 -21.33 5.62
N MET A 317 -8.33 -21.38 6.95
CA MET A 317 -9.57 -21.21 7.74
C MET A 317 -10.10 -19.78 7.70
N LEU A 318 -9.23 -18.78 7.67
CA LEU A 318 -9.62 -17.36 7.60
C LEU A 318 -10.29 -17.02 6.27
N LEU A 319 -9.82 -17.62 5.18
CA LEU A 319 -10.34 -17.42 3.82
C LEU A 319 -11.62 -18.23 3.54
N ALA A 320 -11.93 -19.25 4.34
CA ALA A 320 -13.15 -20.03 4.16
C ALA A 320 -14.42 -19.14 4.29
N SER A 321 -15.32 -19.21 3.30
CA SER A 321 -16.49 -18.31 3.19
C SER A 321 -17.72 -18.76 4.00
N ASP A 322 -17.72 -19.96 4.60
CA ASP A 322 -18.86 -20.59 5.24
C ASP A 322 -19.09 -20.19 6.71
N ALA A 323 -18.17 -19.44 7.32
CA ALA A 323 -18.30 -19.01 8.71
C ALA A 323 -19.47 -18.00 8.87
N LYS A 324 -20.27 -18.20 9.91
CA LYS A 324 -21.47 -17.39 10.20
C LYS A 324 -21.18 -16.17 11.06
N ARG A 325 -20.02 -16.11 11.70
CA ARG A 325 -19.57 -15.03 12.59
C ARG A 325 -18.21 -14.48 12.11
N PRO A 326 -17.86 -13.27 12.51
CA PRO A 326 -16.54 -12.73 12.22
C PRO A 326 -15.42 -13.68 12.69
N MET A 327 -14.30 -13.70 11.98
CA MET A 327 -13.15 -14.53 12.33
C MET A 327 -11.89 -13.67 12.45
N LEU A 328 -11.03 -14.03 13.39
CA LEU A 328 -9.73 -13.40 13.60
C LEU A 328 -8.64 -14.47 13.68
N LEU A 329 -7.58 -14.28 12.89
CA LEU A 329 -6.32 -14.98 13.01
C LEU A 329 -5.27 -14.04 13.60
N GLU A 330 -4.80 -14.33 14.81
CA GLU A 330 -3.71 -13.60 15.46
C GLU A 330 -2.38 -14.29 15.20
N VAL A 331 -1.49 -13.58 14.48
CA VAL A 331 -0.16 -14.07 14.10
C VAL A 331 0.86 -13.44 15.03
N PHE A 332 1.45 -14.25 15.91
CA PHE A 332 2.48 -13.81 16.84
C PHE A 332 3.85 -13.89 16.19
N THR A 333 4.53 -12.77 16.06
CA THR A 333 5.89 -12.68 15.54
C THR A 333 6.81 -11.98 16.55
N ASP A 334 8.09 -11.89 16.23
CA ASP A 334 9.07 -11.12 16.99
C ASP A 334 9.50 -9.87 16.22
N ILE A 335 9.67 -8.75 16.91
CA ILE A 335 10.08 -7.47 16.28
C ILE A 335 11.43 -7.59 15.57
N SER A 336 12.36 -8.39 16.11
CA SER A 336 13.67 -8.60 15.49
C SER A 336 13.58 -9.41 14.21
N ASP A 337 12.71 -10.44 14.17
CA ASP A 337 12.49 -11.26 12.98
C ASP A 337 11.77 -10.46 11.88
N ASP A 338 10.79 -9.64 12.26
CA ASP A 338 10.11 -8.73 11.36
C ASP A 338 11.07 -7.70 10.73
N SER A 339 12.00 -7.16 11.53
CA SER A 339 13.03 -6.22 11.06
C SER A 339 14.03 -6.90 10.12
N ASN A 340 14.42 -8.14 10.42
CA ASN A 340 15.36 -8.92 9.61
C ASN A 340 14.75 -9.31 8.26
N ALA A 341 13.45 -9.64 8.23
CA ALA A 341 12.76 -9.98 6.99
C ALA A 341 12.69 -8.81 5.99
N LEU A 342 12.74 -7.56 6.49
CA LEU A 342 12.70 -6.34 5.68
C LEU A 342 14.09 -5.82 5.27
N SER A 343 15.17 -6.39 5.77
CA SER A 343 16.56 -5.95 5.51
C SER A 343 17.19 -6.69 4.35
#